data_6130b48a9fd575f830e9798abaf1d662
#
_entry.id   6130b48a9fd575f830e9798abaf1d662
#
_cell.length_a   1.000
_cell.length_b   1.000
_cell.length_c   1.000
_cell.angle_alpha   90.00
_cell.angle_beta   90.00
_cell.angle_gamma   90.00
#
_symmetry.space_group_name_H-M   'P 1'
#
loop_
_entity.id
_entity.type
_entity.pdbx_description
1 polymer ?
#
loop_
_entity_poly.entity_id
_entity_poly.type
_entity_poly.pdbx_seq_one_letter_code
_entity_poly.pdbx_strand_id
1 'polypeptide(L)'
;MSVMTNVAYILSLIAPLFSYLKEEDYVSMQQNLAWLDVRAAAGAPLQEALSLPTWPARSSFQNELLVPGMPLAAMPVESLYKAWSTQQGNAFGATRGLYLGDPARHLSQVYRELAIEVPAEFASMPDHLTLELELLALLLDAGNGEAARQLAADHLDWLDEYDAALADRADIVAHNEALPSVSRRNLLDGIAFLRALAALAQRTVGEALAFANAAEGEAVAV
;
A
#
# COMPACT_ATOMS: atom_id res chain seq x y z
N MET A 1 12.94 17.56 -12.19
CA MET A 1 11.72 16.72 -12.16
C MET A 1 10.58 17.56 -11.63
N SER A 2 9.38 17.48 -12.19
CA SER A 2 8.21 18.13 -11.62
C SER A 2 7.83 17.46 -10.28
N VAL A 3 7.05 18.13 -9.43
CA VAL A 3 6.58 17.56 -8.15
C VAL A 3 5.78 16.28 -8.40
N MET A 4 4.93 16.26 -9.43
CA MET A 4 4.14 15.07 -9.81
C MET A 4 5.00 13.87 -10.22
N THR A 5 6.03 14.11 -11.03
CA THR A 5 6.99 13.06 -11.42
C THR A 5 7.72 12.49 -10.21
N ASN A 6 8.01 13.31 -9.19
CA ASN A 6 8.62 12.85 -7.96
C ASN A 6 7.66 12.00 -7.11
N VAL A 7 6.38 12.40 -7.00
CA VAL A 7 5.33 11.64 -6.29
C VAL A 7 5.12 10.28 -6.95
N ALA A 8 4.89 10.23 -8.27
CA ALA A 8 4.73 8.98 -9.02
C ALA A 8 5.94 8.05 -8.85
N TYR A 9 7.14 8.60 -8.92
CA TYR A 9 8.38 7.87 -8.72
C TYR A 9 8.47 7.24 -7.32
N ILE A 10 8.17 7.98 -6.26
CA ILE A 10 8.18 7.44 -4.89
C ILE A 10 7.14 6.33 -4.73
N LEU A 11 5.91 6.54 -5.26
CA LEU A 11 4.85 5.53 -5.21
C LEU A 11 5.28 4.22 -5.90
N SER A 12 5.88 4.29 -7.08
CA SER A 12 6.35 3.11 -7.82
C SER A 12 7.46 2.36 -7.08
N LEU A 13 8.30 3.05 -6.29
CA LEU A 13 9.36 2.41 -5.51
C LEU A 13 8.84 1.71 -4.25
N ILE A 14 7.79 2.25 -3.61
CA ILE A 14 7.28 1.68 -2.36
C ILE A 14 6.19 0.62 -2.60
N ALA A 15 5.44 0.70 -3.70
CA ALA A 15 4.32 -0.18 -4.00
C ALA A 15 4.67 -1.69 -3.89
N PRO A 16 5.75 -2.20 -4.48
CA PRO A 16 6.08 -3.63 -4.40
C PRO A 16 6.36 -4.12 -2.99
N LEU A 17 6.74 -3.23 -2.06
CA LEU A 17 7.11 -3.62 -0.68
C LEU A 17 5.91 -4.02 0.17
N PHE A 18 4.69 -3.72 -0.24
CA PHE A 18 3.46 -4.19 0.38
C PHE A 18 3.10 -5.63 -0.03
N SER A 19 3.73 -6.19 -1.07
CA SER A 19 3.46 -7.54 -1.56
C SER A 19 4.48 -8.57 -1.05
N TYR A 20 4.18 -9.85 -1.31
CA TYR A 20 5.13 -10.93 -1.13
C TYR A 20 6.21 -10.87 -2.22
N LEU A 21 7.47 -10.78 -1.83
CA LEU A 21 8.60 -10.67 -2.75
C LEU A 21 9.48 -11.93 -2.72
N LYS A 22 10.05 -12.29 -3.86
CA LYS A 22 11.12 -13.28 -3.94
C LYS A 22 12.44 -12.66 -3.48
N GLU A 23 13.37 -13.52 -3.03
CA GLU A 23 14.69 -13.07 -2.56
C GLU A 23 15.44 -12.24 -3.61
N GLU A 24 15.47 -12.72 -4.85
CA GLU A 24 16.18 -12.08 -5.96
C GLU A 24 15.67 -10.65 -6.23
N ASP A 25 14.34 -10.47 -6.21
CA ASP A 25 13.71 -9.17 -6.42
C ASP A 25 14.01 -8.21 -5.26
N TYR A 26 13.88 -8.69 -4.04
CA TYR A 26 14.15 -7.90 -2.84
C TYR A 26 15.62 -7.50 -2.70
N VAL A 27 16.55 -8.41 -2.97
CA VAL A 27 17.99 -8.12 -2.95
C VAL A 27 18.35 -7.09 -4.04
N SER A 28 17.73 -7.19 -5.22
CA SER A 28 17.88 -6.17 -6.25
C SER A 28 17.42 -4.78 -5.78
N MET A 29 16.30 -4.71 -5.07
CA MET A 29 15.82 -3.45 -4.47
C MET A 29 16.80 -2.91 -3.42
N GLN A 30 17.37 -3.76 -2.57
CA GLN A 30 18.36 -3.35 -1.57
C GLN A 30 19.63 -2.74 -2.19
N GLN A 31 20.01 -3.19 -3.36
CA GLN A 31 21.18 -2.69 -4.10
C GLN A 31 20.87 -1.40 -4.89
N ASN A 32 19.61 -1.07 -5.07
CA ASN A 32 19.19 0.10 -5.82
C ASN A 32 19.32 1.39 -5.00
N LEU A 33 20.14 2.33 -5.49
CA LEU A 33 20.33 3.63 -4.85
C LEU A 33 19.04 4.48 -4.79
N ALA A 34 18.04 4.17 -5.62
CA ALA A 34 16.73 4.84 -5.61
C ALA A 34 16.04 4.78 -4.22
N TRP A 35 16.37 3.79 -3.39
CA TRP A 35 15.87 3.73 -2.02
C TRP A 35 16.34 4.90 -1.15
N LEU A 36 17.45 5.53 -1.48
CA LEU A 36 17.91 6.76 -0.82
C LEU A 36 16.93 7.92 -1.07
N ASP A 37 16.34 8.00 -2.27
CA ASP A 37 15.35 9.00 -2.62
C ASP A 37 14.07 8.81 -1.81
N VAL A 38 13.62 7.56 -1.63
CA VAL A 38 12.46 7.22 -0.77
C VAL A 38 12.71 7.68 0.66
N ARG A 39 13.87 7.38 1.23
CA ARG A 39 14.22 7.78 2.59
C ARG A 39 14.33 9.30 2.73
N ALA A 40 14.87 9.98 1.72
CA ALA A 40 14.95 11.44 1.70
C ALA A 40 13.54 12.07 1.63
N ALA A 41 12.66 11.54 0.77
CA ALA A 41 11.27 11.96 0.67
C ALA A 41 10.50 11.73 1.98
N ALA A 42 10.80 10.65 2.71
CA ALA A 42 10.16 10.33 3.97
C ALA A 42 10.39 11.36 5.09
N GLY A 43 11.52 12.06 5.05
CA GLY A 43 11.91 13.03 6.10
C GLY A 43 12.29 12.38 7.43
N ALA A 44 12.83 13.18 8.34
CA ALA A 44 13.49 12.69 9.55
C ALA A 44 12.69 11.72 10.43
N PRO A 45 11.37 11.87 10.66
CA PRO A 45 10.62 10.96 11.53
C PRO A 45 10.52 9.52 11.01
N LEU A 46 10.46 9.33 9.68
CA LEU A 46 10.28 8.02 9.06
C LEU A 46 11.58 7.43 8.49
N GLN A 47 12.60 8.24 8.31
CA GLN A 47 13.83 7.86 7.59
C GLN A 47 14.54 6.64 8.21
N GLU A 48 14.56 6.50 9.52
CA GLU A 48 15.17 5.37 10.21
C GLU A 48 14.31 4.12 10.06
N ALA A 49 13.01 4.24 10.29
CA ALA A 49 12.05 3.14 10.18
C ALA A 49 11.93 2.58 8.74
N LEU A 50 12.30 3.38 7.74
CA LEU A 50 12.36 2.99 6.31
C LEU A 50 13.73 2.42 5.91
N SER A 51 14.55 1.95 6.84
CA SER A 51 15.70 1.13 6.50
C SER A 51 15.24 -0.24 6.02
N LEU A 52 15.63 -0.64 4.80
CA LEU A 52 15.22 -1.95 4.26
C LEU A 52 15.73 -3.07 5.18
N PRO A 53 14.85 -3.93 5.71
CA PRO A 53 15.24 -5.09 6.52
C PRO A 53 16.18 -6.02 5.75
N THR A 54 16.97 -6.83 6.45
CA THR A 54 17.71 -7.91 5.80
C THR A 54 16.76 -8.94 5.21
N TRP A 55 17.19 -9.71 4.18
CA TRP A 55 16.32 -10.73 3.59
C TRP A 55 15.78 -11.75 4.61
N PRO A 56 16.58 -12.30 5.55
CA PRO A 56 16.03 -13.18 6.58
C PRO A 56 14.93 -12.55 7.43
N ALA A 57 15.05 -11.25 7.77
CA ALA A 57 14.00 -10.54 8.49
C ALA A 57 12.77 -10.30 7.58
N ARG A 58 12.98 -9.87 6.34
CA ARG A 58 11.92 -9.71 5.34
C ARG A 58 11.14 -11.01 5.13
N SER A 59 11.85 -12.11 4.86
CA SER A 59 11.24 -13.42 4.66
C SER A 59 10.44 -13.87 5.90
N SER A 60 10.97 -13.62 7.10
CA SER A 60 10.29 -13.96 8.35
C SER A 60 8.94 -13.23 8.48
N PHE A 61 8.91 -11.91 8.33
CA PHE A 61 7.68 -11.18 8.56
C PHE A 61 6.70 -11.27 7.37
N GLN A 62 7.16 -11.33 6.12
CA GLN A 62 6.22 -11.44 5.00
C GLN A 62 5.45 -12.76 5.01
N ASN A 63 6.06 -13.86 5.44
CA ASN A 63 5.38 -15.15 5.56
C ASN A 63 4.25 -15.14 6.59
N GLU A 64 4.32 -14.29 7.61
CA GLU A 64 3.33 -14.19 8.67
C GLU A 64 2.30 -13.08 8.42
N LEU A 65 2.72 -11.94 7.84
CA LEU A 65 1.89 -10.75 7.72
C LEU A 65 1.26 -10.60 6.33
N LEU A 66 1.97 -11.02 5.26
CA LEU A 66 1.58 -10.79 3.87
C LEU A 66 1.16 -12.07 3.12
N VAL A 67 0.80 -13.11 3.86
CA VAL A 67 0.22 -14.35 3.30
C VAL A 67 -1.21 -14.51 3.80
N PRO A 68 -2.21 -14.62 2.89
CA PRO A 68 -3.60 -14.79 3.27
C PRO A 68 -3.82 -16.02 4.16
N GLY A 69 -4.64 -15.89 5.19
CA GLY A 69 -4.99 -17.00 6.09
C GLY A 69 -3.99 -17.29 7.21
N MET A 70 -2.84 -16.62 7.25
CA MET A 70 -1.94 -16.71 8.40
C MET A 70 -2.55 -16.04 9.63
N PRO A 71 -2.30 -16.56 10.86
CA PRO A 71 -2.91 -16.00 12.09
C PRO A 71 -2.58 -14.53 12.35
N LEU A 72 -1.40 -14.07 11.89
CA LEU A 72 -0.96 -12.69 12.03
C LEU A 72 -1.15 -11.87 10.75
N ALA A 73 -1.80 -12.43 9.72
CA ALA A 73 -1.96 -11.71 8.46
C ALA A 73 -2.60 -10.33 8.66
N ALA A 74 -1.97 -9.32 8.06
CA ALA A 74 -2.48 -7.97 7.88
C ALA A 74 -2.29 -7.65 6.39
N MET A 75 -3.16 -8.22 5.56
CA MET A 75 -3.09 -8.08 4.11
C MET A 75 -3.48 -6.66 3.71
N PRO A 76 -2.65 -5.96 2.92
CA PRO A 76 -2.98 -4.63 2.43
C PRO A 76 -3.94 -4.70 1.24
N VAL A 77 -5.21 -5.03 1.51
CA VAL A 77 -6.27 -5.24 0.52
C VAL A 77 -7.50 -4.44 0.95
N GLU A 78 -7.94 -3.49 0.16
CA GLU A 78 -8.97 -2.50 0.49
C GLU A 78 -10.29 -3.15 0.98
N SER A 79 -10.77 -4.19 0.30
CA SER A 79 -12.01 -4.90 0.65
C SER A 79 -12.01 -5.48 2.08
N LEU A 80 -10.84 -5.72 2.67
CA LEU A 80 -10.75 -6.21 4.05
C LEU A 80 -11.07 -5.13 5.09
N TYR A 81 -10.88 -3.86 4.74
CA TYR A 81 -11.02 -2.71 5.62
C TYR A 81 -12.29 -1.91 5.40
N LYS A 82 -12.85 -1.96 4.19
CA LYS A 82 -14.12 -1.30 3.83
C LYS A 82 -15.33 -2.23 3.94
N ALA A 83 -16.51 -1.66 3.92
CA ALA A 83 -17.74 -2.43 3.76
C ALA A 83 -17.70 -3.19 2.44
N TRP A 84 -18.03 -4.50 2.47
CA TRP A 84 -17.93 -5.37 1.30
C TRP A 84 -18.78 -4.88 0.13
N SER A 85 -19.97 -4.32 0.43
CA SER A 85 -20.82 -3.67 -0.57
C SER A 85 -21.63 -2.54 0.04
N THR A 86 -21.78 -1.46 -0.71
CA THR A 86 -22.66 -0.34 -0.38
C THR A 86 -24.05 -0.50 -0.99
N GLN A 87 -24.29 -1.57 -1.78
CA GLN A 87 -25.58 -1.83 -2.40
C GLN A 87 -26.63 -2.24 -1.37
N GLN A 88 -27.76 -1.53 -1.38
CA GLN A 88 -28.87 -1.84 -0.50
C GLN A 88 -29.45 -3.24 -0.75
N GLY A 89 -29.65 -4.01 0.32
CA GLY A 89 -30.18 -5.39 0.24
C GLY A 89 -29.11 -6.45 -0.02
N ASN A 90 -27.83 -6.10 -0.14
CA ASN A 90 -26.76 -7.08 -0.23
C ASN A 90 -26.58 -7.82 1.12
N ALA A 91 -26.55 -9.15 1.08
CA ALA A 91 -26.45 -9.99 2.28
C ALA A 91 -25.15 -9.77 3.08
N PHE A 92 -24.08 -9.35 2.41
CA PHE A 92 -22.77 -9.08 3.02
C PHE A 92 -22.50 -7.58 3.21
N GLY A 93 -23.39 -6.69 2.80
CA GLY A 93 -23.25 -5.24 2.69
C GLY A 93 -22.20 -4.60 3.60
N ALA A 94 -22.53 -4.41 4.89
CA ALA A 94 -21.63 -3.75 5.84
C ALA A 94 -20.52 -4.65 6.42
N THR A 95 -20.44 -5.94 6.02
CA THR A 95 -19.42 -6.86 6.52
C THR A 95 -18.03 -6.42 6.04
N ARG A 96 -17.04 -6.47 6.94
CA ARG A 96 -15.61 -6.23 6.64
C ARG A 96 -14.84 -7.56 6.73
N GLY A 97 -13.61 -7.57 6.26
CA GLY A 97 -12.74 -8.75 6.31
C GLY A 97 -12.98 -9.78 5.20
N LEU A 98 -13.70 -9.41 4.16
CA LEU A 98 -13.99 -10.27 3.01
C LEU A 98 -13.31 -9.73 1.75
N TYR A 99 -12.71 -10.62 0.96
CA TYR A 99 -12.15 -10.28 -0.35
C TYR A 99 -13.25 -10.03 -1.39
N LEU A 100 -12.86 -9.39 -2.51
CA LEU A 100 -13.70 -9.18 -3.69
C LEU A 100 -14.97 -8.35 -3.41
N GLY A 101 -14.87 -7.36 -2.54
CA GLY A 101 -15.91 -6.35 -2.29
C GLY A 101 -16.15 -5.42 -3.47
N ASP A 102 -16.97 -4.37 -3.26
CA ASP A 102 -17.19 -3.32 -4.26
C ASP A 102 -15.89 -2.66 -4.74
N PRO A 103 -14.90 -2.36 -3.87
CA PRO A 103 -13.62 -1.82 -4.32
C PRO A 103 -12.92 -2.71 -5.35
N ALA A 104 -12.80 -4.00 -5.05
CA ALA A 104 -12.16 -4.97 -5.94
C ALA A 104 -12.84 -5.08 -7.30
N ARG A 105 -14.20 -5.03 -7.32
CA ARG A 105 -14.98 -5.05 -8.56
C ARG A 105 -14.77 -3.79 -9.38
N HIS A 106 -14.77 -2.63 -8.73
CA HIS A 106 -14.53 -1.35 -9.39
C HIS A 106 -13.12 -1.32 -10.01
N LEU A 107 -12.07 -1.62 -9.23
CA LEU A 107 -10.70 -1.63 -9.76
C LEU A 107 -10.50 -2.66 -10.88
N SER A 108 -11.12 -3.84 -10.79
CA SER A 108 -11.11 -4.82 -11.90
C SER A 108 -11.73 -4.27 -13.17
N GLN A 109 -12.73 -3.41 -13.06
CA GLN A 109 -13.31 -2.74 -14.22
C GLN A 109 -12.37 -1.66 -14.76
N VAL A 110 -11.78 -0.84 -13.89
CA VAL A 110 -10.80 0.19 -14.28
C VAL A 110 -9.61 -0.41 -15.02
N TYR A 111 -9.01 -1.50 -14.48
CA TYR A 111 -7.90 -2.19 -15.15
C TYR A 111 -8.29 -2.68 -16.55
N ARG A 112 -9.49 -3.24 -16.69
CA ARG A 112 -9.99 -3.71 -17.99
C ARG A 112 -10.18 -2.57 -18.98
N GLU A 113 -10.73 -1.44 -18.53
CA GLU A 113 -10.95 -0.25 -19.39
C GLU A 113 -9.63 0.38 -19.84
N LEU A 114 -8.62 0.33 -18.98
CA LEU A 114 -7.26 0.80 -19.27
C LEU A 114 -6.40 -0.23 -20.00
N ALA A 115 -6.93 -1.43 -20.29
CA ALA A 115 -6.19 -2.56 -20.87
C ALA A 115 -4.94 -2.95 -20.05
N ILE A 116 -5.01 -2.81 -18.71
CA ILE A 116 -3.97 -3.23 -17.77
C ILE A 116 -4.22 -4.69 -17.38
N GLU A 117 -3.20 -5.53 -17.58
CA GLU A 117 -3.25 -6.92 -17.14
C GLU A 117 -2.89 -7.01 -15.65
N VAL A 118 -3.81 -7.54 -14.84
CA VAL A 118 -3.57 -7.80 -13.41
C VAL A 118 -2.75 -9.09 -13.29
N PRO A 119 -1.58 -9.08 -12.60
CA PRO A 119 -0.78 -10.29 -12.40
C PRO A 119 -1.56 -11.39 -11.68
N ALA A 120 -1.26 -12.65 -12.00
CA ALA A 120 -2.04 -13.81 -11.53
C ALA A 120 -2.08 -13.92 -9.99
N GLU A 121 -1.03 -13.51 -9.30
CA GLU A 121 -0.94 -13.46 -7.83
C GLU A 121 -1.94 -12.51 -7.20
N PHE A 122 -2.40 -11.49 -7.92
CA PHE A 122 -3.40 -10.52 -7.45
C PHE A 122 -4.82 -10.80 -7.98
N ALA A 123 -5.03 -11.91 -8.71
CA ALA A 123 -6.33 -12.19 -9.33
C ALA A 123 -7.50 -12.25 -8.33
N SER A 124 -7.25 -12.66 -7.08
CA SER A 124 -8.25 -12.68 -5.99
C SER A 124 -8.28 -11.42 -5.13
N MET A 125 -7.44 -10.45 -5.40
CA MET A 125 -7.29 -9.19 -4.65
C MET A 125 -6.82 -8.05 -5.57
N PRO A 126 -7.64 -7.70 -6.59
CA PRO A 126 -7.30 -6.64 -7.54
C PRO A 126 -7.27 -5.25 -6.89
N ASP A 127 -7.79 -5.11 -5.68
CA ASP A 127 -7.73 -3.98 -4.76
C ASP A 127 -6.60 -4.13 -3.72
N HIS A 128 -5.49 -4.71 -4.13
CA HIS A 128 -4.28 -4.77 -3.31
C HIS A 128 -3.52 -3.45 -3.41
N LEU A 129 -3.05 -2.92 -2.27
CA LEU A 129 -2.37 -1.62 -2.19
C LEU A 129 -1.22 -1.45 -3.19
N THR A 130 -0.47 -2.52 -3.48
CA THR A 130 0.56 -2.49 -4.53
C THR A 130 -0.02 -2.01 -5.86
N LEU A 131 -1.13 -2.61 -6.31
CA LEU A 131 -1.76 -2.26 -7.59
C LEU A 131 -2.39 -0.87 -7.57
N GLU A 132 -2.98 -0.47 -6.45
CA GLU A 132 -3.57 0.87 -6.29
C GLU A 132 -2.51 1.97 -6.38
N LEU A 133 -1.36 1.78 -5.71
CA LEU A 133 -0.24 2.73 -5.77
C LEU A 133 0.43 2.76 -7.14
N GLU A 134 0.58 1.61 -7.81
CA GLU A 134 1.10 1.54 -9.18
C GLU A 134 0.16 2.22 -10.18
N LEU A 135 -1.15 2.01 -10.04
CA LEU A 135 -2.14 2.70 -10.88
C LEU A 135 -2.12 4.20 -10.65
N LEU A 136 -2.04 4.65 -9.39
CA LEU A 136 -1.92 6.07 -9.07
C LEU A 136 -0.66 6.68 -9.70
N ALA A 137 0.48 6.00 -9.58
CA ALA A 137 1.74 6.44 -10.19
C ALA A 137 1.61 6.55 -11.72
N LEU A 138 0.98 5.56 -12.36
CA LEU A 138 0.75 5.55 -13.81
C LEU A 138 -0.12 6.74 -14.25
N LEU A 139 -1.21 7.04 -13.52
CA LEU A 139 -2.10 8.17 -13.85
C LEU A 139 -1.40 9.51 -13.68
N LEU A 140 -0.56 9.65 -12.65
CA LEU A 140 0.25 10.86 -12.41
C LEU A 140 1.30 11.05 -13.51
N ASP A 141 2.00 10.00 -13.92
CA ASP A 141 2.99 10.05 -15.00
C ASP A 141 2.35 10.33 -16.37
N ALA A 142 1.13 9.84 -16.59
CA ALA A 142 0.34 10.16 -17.78
C ALA A 142 -0.23 11.59 -17.79
N GLY A 143 -0.04 12.37 -16.70
CA GLY A 143 -0.60 13.71 -16.55
C GLY A 143 -2.12 13.74 -16.35
N ASN A 144 -2.74 12.60 -16.03
CA ASN A 144 -4.18 12.51 -15.77
C ASN A 144 -4.50 12.79 -14.31
N GLY A 145 -4.35 14.06 -13.90
CA GLY A 145 -4.53 14.51 -12.51
C GLY A 145 -5.94 14.27 -11.98
N GLU A 146 -6.97 14.42 -12.82
CA GLU A 146 -8.36 14.19 -12.40
C GLU A 146 -8.61 12.72 -12.04
N ALA A 147 -8.20 11.78 -12.90
CA ALA A 147 -8.35 10.36 -12.61
C ALA A 147 -7.48 9.93 -11.41
N ALA A 148 -6.28 10.49 -11.27
CA ALA A 148 -5.41 10.26 -10.12
C ALA A 148 -6.07 10.72 -8.81
N ARG A 149 -6.69 11.92 -8.81
CA ARG A 149 -7.43 12.48 -7.68
C ARG A 149 -8.62 11.58 -7.30
N GLN A 150 -9.40 11.16 -8.29
CA GLN A 150 -10.56 10.30 -8.07
C GLN A 150 -10.13 8.94 -7.51
N LEU A 151 -9.12 8.30 -8.11
CA LEU A 151 -8.58 7.03 -7.59
C LEU A 151 -8.14 7.17 -6.14
N ALA A 152 -7.39 8.22 -5.81
CA ALA A 152 -6.88 8.42 -4.46
C ALA A 152 -8.02 8.65 -3.45
N ALA A 153 -9.05 9.41 -3.83
CA ALA A 153 -10.20 9.69 -2.97
C ALA A 153 -11.09 8.45 -2.74
N ASP A 154 -11.25 7.61 -3.78
CA ASP A 154 -12.18 6.48 -3.73
C ASP A 154 -11.51 5.20 -3.18
N HIS A 155 -10.19 5.04 -3.34
CA HIS A 155 -9.48 3.78 -3.10
C HIS A 155 -8.29 3.85 -2.13
N LEU A 156 -7.87 5.03 -1.64
CA LEU A 156 -6.72 5.13 -0.73
C LEU A 156 -7.06 5.80 0.61
N ASP A 157 -8.34 5.87 0.95
CA ASP A 157 -8.86 6.43 2.22
C ASP A 157 -8.90 5.44 3.39
N TRP A 158 -8.47 4.19 3.17
CA TRP A 158 -8.49 3.09 4.15
C TRP A 158 -7.13 2.80 4.80
N LEU A 159 -6.09 3.57 4.48
CA LEU A 159 -4.73 3.31 4.96
C LEU A 159 -4.59 3.46 6.48
N ASP A 160 -5.44 4.27 7.12
CA ASP A 160 -5.51 4.38 8.58
C ASP A 160 -5.97 3.08 9.24
N GLU A 161 -6.96 2.40 8.65
CA GLU A 161 -7.44 1.11 9.11
C GLU A 161 -6.39 0.01 8.94
N TYR A 162 -5.61 0.07 7.86
CA TYR A 162 -4.48 -0.82 7.67
C TYR A 162 -3.39 -0.60 8.72
N ASP A 163 -3.01 0.66 9.00
CA ASP A 163 -2.04 0.97 10.06
C ASP A 163 -2.53 0.50 11.43
N ALA A 164 -3.81 0.70 11.75
CA ALA A 164 -4.43 0.19 12.97
C ALA A 164 -4.37 -1.34 13.05
N ALA A 165 -4.64 -2.05 11.96
CA ALA A 165 -4.52 -3.51 11.93
C ALA A 165 -3.06 -3.97 12.16
N LEU A 166 -2.09 -3.28 11.61
CA LEU A 166 -0.66 -3.54 11.88
C LEU A 166 -0.30 -3.27 13.35
N ALA A 167 -0.84 -2.20 13.96
CA ALA A 167 -0.66 -1.91 15.38
C ALA A 167 -1.21 -3.03 16.28
N ASP A 168 -2.42 -3.53 15.98
CA ASP A 168 -3.01 -4.68 16.68
C ASP A 168 -2.12 -5.93 16.56
N ARG A 169 -1.51 -6.17 15.40
CA ARG A 169 -0.56 -7.30 15.23
C ARG A 169 0.72 -7.09 16.05
N ALA A 170 1.21 -5.85 16.15
CA ALA A 170 2.36 -5.55 17.00
C ALA A 170 2.07 -5.89 18.47
N ASP A 171 0.90 -5.53 18.97
CA ASP A 171 0.48 -5.85 20.35
C ASP A 171 0.35 -7.35 20.58
N ILE A 172 -0.24 -8.10 19.64
CA ILE A 172 -0.32 -9.56 19.71
C ILE A 172 1.08 -10.18 19.76
N VAL A 173 1.99 -9.75 18.86
CA VAL A 173 3.35 -10.27 18.78
C VAL A 173 4.17 -9.93 20.04
N ALA A 174 4.04 -8.71 20.56
CA ALA A 174 4.76 -8.25 21.75
C ALA A 174 4.42 -9.11 22.98
N HIS A 175 3.15 -9.50 23.14
CA HIS A 175 2.66 -10.28 24.27
C HIS A 175 2.68 -11.80 24.06
N ASN A 176 3.10 -12.29 22.89
CA ASN A 176 3.16 -13.73 22.61
C ASN A 176 4.47 -14.34 23.13
N GLU A 177 4.43 -14.88 24.36
CA GLU A 177 5.59 -15.52 24.99
C GLU A 177 6.04 -16.80 24.30
N ALA A 178 5.18 -17.45 23.51
CA ALA A 178 5.51 -18.67 22.77
C ALA A 178 6.40 -18.40 21.53
N LEU A 179 6.48 -17.17 21.06
CA LEU A 179 7.35 -16.81 19.94
C LEU A 179 8.82 -16.75 20.38
N PRO A 180 9.74 -17.40 19.64
CA PRO A 180 11.17 -17.22 19.83
C PRO A 180 11.56 -15.74 19.75
N SER A 181 12.51 -15.30 20.56
CA SER A 181 12.90 -13.88 20.66
C SER A 181 13.34 -13.26 19.33
N VAL A 182 14.02 -14.03 18.47
CA VAL A 182 14.44 -13.59 17.13
C VAL A 182 13.23 -13.41 16.23
N SER A 183 12.30 -14.38 16.20
CA SER A 183 11.08 -14.29 15.39
C SER A 183 10.21 -13.11 15.84
N ARG A 184 10.06 -12.93 17.15
CA ARG A 184 9.32 -11.78 17.71
C ARG A 184 9.93 -10.46 17.27
N ARG A 185 11.26 -10.31 17.34
CA ARG A 185 11.96 -9.11 16.89
C ARG A 185 11.74 -8.87 15.41
N ASN A 186 11.96 -9.86 14.54
CA ASN A 186 11.78 -9.73 13.10
C ASN A 186 10.35 -9.32 12.75
N LEU A 187 9.35 -9.85 13.46
CA LEU A 187 7.94 -9.47 13.24
C LEU A 187 7.68 -8.02 13.67
N LEU A 188 8.16 -7.61 14.84
CA LEU A 188 7.98 -6.22 15.32
C LEU A 188 8.69 -5.22 14.41
N ASP A 189 9.92 -5.51 13.98
CA ASP A 189 10.68 -4.69 13.05
C ASP A 189 9.96 -4.62 11.68
N GLY A 190 9.44 -5.75 11.21
CA GLY A 190 8.65 -5.83 9.98
C GLY A 190 7.35 -5.04 10.03
N ILE A 191 6.62 -5.12 11.15
CA ILE A 191 5.40 -4.31 11.38
C ILE A 191 5.76 -2.84 11.41
N ALA A 192 6.80 -2.44 12.13
CA ALA A 192 7.24 -1.05 12.17
C ALA A 192 7.62 -0.52 10.78
N PHE A 193 8.29 -1.34 9.97
CA PHE A 193 8.63 -1.02 8.58
C PHE A 193 7.37 -0.84 7.71
N LEU A 194 6.41 -1.77 7.77
CA LEU A 194 5.16 -1.67 6.99
C LEU A 194 4.33 -0.45 7.42
N ARG A 195 4.27 -0.12 8.71
CA ARG A 195 3.61 1.08 9.20
C ARG A 195 4.28 2.36 8.69
N ALA A 196 5.61 2.39 8.69
CA ALA A 196 6.35 3.52 8.13
C ALA A 196 6.13 3.68 6.61
N LEU A 197 6.01 2.56 5.87
CA LEU A 197 5.64 2.56 4.46
C LEU A 197 4.21 3.08 4.25
N ALA A 198 3.24 2.63 5.05
CA ALA A 198 1.85 3.10 4.98
C ALA A 198 1.76 4.61 5.25
N ALA A 199 2.45 5.10 6.28
CA ALA A 199 2.52 6.53 6.58
C ALA A 199 3.17 7.34 5.44
N LEU A 200 4.21 6.81 4.79
CA LEU A 200 4.80 7.43 3.61
C LEU A 200 3.82 7.43 2.44
N ALA A 201 3.14 6.31 2.18
CA ALA A 201 2.14 6.22 1.13
C ALA A 201 1.01 7.25 1.33
N GLN A 202 0.41 7.33 2.52
CA GLN A 202 -0.62 8.31 2.86
C GLN A 202 -0.17 9.74 2.59
N ARG A 203 1.04 10.09 3.04
CA ARG A 203 1.56 11.45 2.82
C ARG A 203 1.75 11.73 1.34
N THR A 204 2.34 10.77 0.59
CA THR A 204 2.61 10.92 -0.83
C THR A 204 1.31 11.02 -1.64
N VAL A 205 0.27 10.27 -1.26
CA VAL A 205 -1.09 10.39 -1.80
C VAL A 205 -1.68 11.77 -1.49
N GLY A 206 -1.53 12.26 -0.26
CA GLY A 206 -1.96 13.60 0.13
C GLY A 206 -1.28 14.72 -0.69
N GLU A 207 0.01 14.58 -0.97
CA GLU A 207 0.75 15.50 -1.85
C GLU A 207 0.22 15.46 -3.29
N ALA A 208 -0.11 14.27 -3.82
CA ALA A 208 -0.72 14.11 -5.13
C ALA A 208 -2.08 14.83 -5.21
N LEU A 209 -2.93 14.65 -4.21
CA LEU A 209 -4.24 15.30 -4.11
C LEU A 209 -4.14 16.82 -4.03
N ALA A 210 -3.24 17.33 -3.20
CA ALA A 210 -3.02 18.78 -3.04
C ALA A 210 -2.55 19.43 -4.35
N PHE A 211 -1.68 18.75 -5.09
CA PHE A 211 -1.18 19.22 -6.37
C PHE A 211 -2.27 19.23 -7.45
N ALA A 212 -3.06 18.18 -7.55
CA ALA A 212 -4.16 18.11 -8.52
C ALA A 212 -5.18 19.22 -8.32
N ASN A 213 -5.55 19.51 -7.06
CA ASN A 213 -6.46 20.61 -6.71
C ASN A 213 -5.90 22.00 -7.07
N ALA A 214 -4.60 22.21 -6.92
CA ALA A 214 -3.97 23.49 -7.28
C ALA A 214 -4.00 23.73 -8.79
N ALA A 215 -3.76 22.72 -9.60
CA ALA A 215 -3.81 22.82 -11.05
C ALA A 215 -5.22 23.14 -11.60
N GLU A 216 -6.27 22.62 -10.97
CA GLU A 216 -7.66 22.96 -11.32
C GLU A 216 -8.02 24.43 -10.96
N GLY A 217 -7.55 24.91 -9.81
CA GLY A 217 -7.78 26.31 -9.39
C GLY A 217 -7.20 27.34 -10.34
N GLU A 218 -6.06 27.05 -10.96
CA GLU A 218 -5.45 27.91 -11.98
C GLU A 218 -6.20 27.86 -13.32
N ALA A 219 -6.75 26.71 -13.70
CA ALA A 219 -7.50 26.54 -14.95
C ALA A 219 -8.88 27.24 -14.94
N VAL A 220 -9.48 27.42 -13.76
CA VAL A 220 -10.79 28.12 -13.59
C VAL A 220 -10.64 29.64 -13.49
N ALA A 221 -9.42 30.15 -13.23
CA ALA A 221 -9.14 31.58 -13.04
C ALA A 221 -8.76 32.31 -14.34
N VAL A 222 -8.73 31.64 -15.49
CA VAL A 222 -8.45 32.17 -16.83
C VAL A 222 -9.73 32.17 -17.68
#